data_795d7eb057f8ad2a83c666a648e4556a
#
_entry.id   795d7eb057f8ad2a83c666a648e4556a
#
_cell.length_a   1.000
_cell.length_b   1.000
_cell.length_c   1.000
_cell.angle_alpha   90.00
_cell.angle_beta   90.00
_cell.angle_gamma   90.00
#
_symmetry.space_group_name_H-M   'P 1'
#
loop_
_entity.id
_entity.type
_entity.pdbx_description
1 polymer ?
#
loop_
_entity_poly.entity_id
_entity_poly.type
_entity_poly.pdbx_seq_one_letter_code
_entity_poly.pdbx_strand_id
1 'polypeptide(L)'
;MNLVNRQLVRVITATLASLATLSTMAANAIEEPAYTVARAWESEQIEIRRYAPRVMAVTTMQGSDGDGFRVLAGYIFGGNATEQKIAMTAPVQQSMAGEAEMAFMMPAEYALKDLPTPDDERVGFKEAPAYTAAVIQFSGWASANRADEHWQRLRQFLIAEQIDIAGQPTLNQYNPPWTLPFLRRNEIIVPIALSEAILSGSAGGR
;
A
#
# COMPACT_ATOMS: atom_id res chain seq x y z
N MET A 1 46.22 7.11 -60.91
CA MET A 1 46.46 7.64 -59.56
C MET A 1 45.10 8.14 -59.02
N ASN A 2 44.45 7.35 -58.55
CA ASN A 2 43.84 6.59 -57.46
C ASN A 2 42.46 7.15 -57.10
N LEU A 3 41.44 6.47 -57.65
CA LEU A 3 39.99 6.63 -57.42
C LEU A 3 39.48 5.78 -56.22
N VAL A 4 40.26 5.65 -55.17
CA VAL A 4 39.94 4.68 -54.07
C VAL A 4 39.52 5.32 -52.76
N ASN A 5 39.40 6.65 -52.65
CA ASN A 5 39.19 7.30 -51.34
C ASN A 5 37.92 8.11 -51.19
N ARG A 6 36.81 7.77 -51.90
CA ARG A 6 35.53 8.48 -51.81
C ARG A 6 34.33 7.66 -51.34
N GLN A 7 34.51 6.39 -51.01
CA GLN A 7 33.42 5.51 -50.59
C GLN A 7 33.36 5.17 -49.09
N LEU A 8 34.28 5.70 -48.26
CA LEU A 8 34.35 5.32 -46.84
C LEU A 8 33.78 6.32 -45.84
N VAL A 9 33.13 7.40 -46.30
CA VAL A 9 32.59 8.44 -45.40
C VAL A 9 31.02 8.47 -45.34
N ARG A 10 30.34 7.55 -46.02
CA ARG A 10 28.86 7.56 -46.08
C ARG A 10 28.15 6.46 -45.31
N VAL A 11 28.83 5.68 -44.46
CA VAL A 11 28.21 4.57 -43.74
C VAL A 11 28.08 4.81 -42.21
N ILE A 12 28.57 5.94 -41.66
CA ILE A 12 28.60 6.19 -40.19
C ILE A 12 27.52 7.16 -39.71
N THR A 13 26.63 7.67 -40.59
CA THR A 13 25.60 8.64 -40.15
C THR A 13 24.16 8.13 -40.14
N ALA A 14 23.92 6.83 -40.16
CA ALA A 14 22.56 6.26 -40.20
C ALA A 14 22.17 5.39 -39.02
N THR A 15 22.91 5.39 -37.89
CA THR A 15 22.64 4.51 -36.75
C THR A 15 22.47 5.22 -35.39
N LEU A 16 22.19 6.51 -35.38
CA LEU A 16 21.98 7.27 -34.12
C LEU A 16 20.61 7.96 -34.02
N ALA A 17 19.59 7.48 -34.68
CA ALA A 17 18.24 8.10 -34.66
C ALA A 17 17.11 7.13 -34.30
N SER A 18 17.36 6.11 -33.46
CA SER A 18 16.32 5.17 -33.03
C SER A 18 16.39 4.81 -31.54
N LEU A 19 16.75 5.78 -30.70
CA LEU A 19 16.77 5.53 -29.25
C LEU A 19 16.10 6.67 -28.47
N ALA A 20 14.90 7.06 -28.85
CA ALA A 20 14.15 8.05 -28.07
C ALA A 20 12.66 7.96 -28.37
N THR A 21 11.98 6.88 -27.98
CA THR A 21 10.54 6.90 -27.62
C THR A 21 10.14 5.59 -26.96
N LEU A 22 10.80 5.18 -25.88
CA LEU A 22 10.10 4.44 -24.84
C LEU A 22 9.46 5.49 -23.92
N SER A 23 8.46 6.19 -24.43
CA SER A 23 7.48 6.85 -23.58
C SER A 23 6.75 5.74 -22.85
N THR A 24 7.13 5.54 -21.60
CA THR A 24 6.45 4.71 -20.64
C THR A 24 4.96 5.03 -20.68
N MET A 25 4.16 4.15 -21.26
CA MET A 25 2.79 3.99 -20.81
C MET A 25 2.89 3.52 -19.37
N ALA A 26 3.00 4.45 -18.43
CA ALA A 26 2.64 4.20 -17.06
C ALA A 26 1.15 3.84 -17.13
N ALA A 27 0.84 2.53 -17.28
CA ALA A 27 -0.47 2.04 -16.93
C ALA A 27 -0.78 2.67 -15.58
N ASN A 28 -1.98 3.26 -15.41
CA ASN A 28 -2.42 3.84 -14.15
C ASN A 28 -2.44 2.74 -13.09
N ALA A 29 -1.28 2.41 -12.55
CA ALA A 29 -1.17 1.54 -11.41
C ALA A 29 -1.90 2.25 -10.26
N ILE A 30 -2.81 1.55 -9.60
CA ILE A 30 -3.47 2.06 -8.40
C ILE A 30 -2.36 2.41 -7.40
N GLU A 31 -2.39 3.63 -6.88
CA GLU A 31 -1.39 4.12 -5.92
C GLU A 31 -1.47 3.33 -4.62
N GLU A 32 -0.31 2.94 -4.10
CA GLU A 32 -0.15 2.20 -2.85
C GLU A 32 0.76 2.97 -1.88
N PRO A 33 0.67 2.69 -0.56
CA PRO A 33 1.53 3.33 0.43
C PRO A 33 3.01 3.10 0.13
N ALA A 34 3.79 4.16 0.11
CA ALA A 34 5.24 4.06 -0.01
C ALA A 34 5.85 3.45 1.25
N TYR A 35 6.69 2.43 1.09
CA TYR A 35 7.44 1.82 2.18
C TYR A 35 8.81 1.29 1.72
N THR A 36 9.66 1.02 2.68
CA THR A 36 10.90 0.27 2.49
C THR A 36 10.88 -1.00 3.34
N VAL A 37 11.33 -2.13 2.78
CA VAL A 37 11.46 -3.37 3.53
C VAL A 37 12.74 -3.29 4.36
N ALA A 38 12.60 -3.39 5.67
CA ALA A 38 13.72 -3.41 6.62
C ALA A 38 14.24 -4.85 6.84
N ARG A 39 13.34 -5.83 6.86
CA ARG A 39 13.64 -7.26 7.00
C ARG A 39 12.53 -8.10 6.39
N ALA A 40 12.86 -9.26 5.83
CA ALA A 40 11.90 -10.21 5.27
C ALA A 40 12.19 -11.65 5.70
N TRP A 41 11.12 -12.41 5.92
CA TRP A 41 11.11 -13.87 6.13
C TRP A 41 10.20 -14.48 5.06
N GLU A 42 10.80 -14.81 3.92
CA GLU A 42 10.05 -15.22 2.72
C GLU A 42 9.23 -16.50 2.95
N SER A 43 9.77 -17.50 3.69
CA SER A 43 9.06 -18.73 4.02
C SER A 43 7.77 -18.51 4.82
N GLU A 44 7.75 -17.46 5.65
CA GLU A 44 6.60 -17.08 6.50
C GLU A 44 5.70 -16.07 5.84
N GLN A 45 6.13 -15.47 4.71
CA GLN A 45 5.47 -14.33 4.06
C GLN A 45 5.31 -13.13 5.03
N ILE A 46 6.34 -12.91 5.87
CA ILE A 46 6.38 -11.85 6.86
C ILE A 46 7.48 -10.85 6.50
N GLU A 47 7.17 -9.57 6.64
CA GLU A 47 8.09 -8.46 6.44
C GLU A 47 7.99 -7.44 7.57
N ILE A 48 9.11 -6.79 7.86
CA ILE A 48 9.14 -5.53 8.62
C ILE A 48 9.30 -4.40 7.60
N ARG A 49 8.33 -3.51 7.59
CA ARG A 49 8.29 -2.37 6.66
C ARG A 49 8.32 -1.03 7.40
N ARG A 50 9.01 -0.05 6.82
CA ARG A 50 8.94 1.35 7.23
C ARG A 50 8.07 2.10 6.25
N TYR A 51 6.92 2.54 6.71
CA TYR A 51 5.95 3.30 5.92
C TYR A 51 6.23 4.80 5.98
N ALA A 52 6.09 5.47 4.82
CA ALA A 52 6.10 6.93 4.74
C ALA A 52 4.82 7.53 5.36
N PRO A 53 4.87 8.82 5.77
CA PRO A 53 3.66 9.55 6.20
C PRO A 53 2.62 9.58 5.07
N ARG A 54 1.34 9.60 5.44
CA ARG A 54 0.23 9.69 4.49
C ARG A 54 -1.03 10.26 5.12
N VAL A 55 -1.93 10.75 4.28
CA VAL A 55 -3.28 11.17 4.71
C VAL A 55 -4.26 10.02 4.46
N MET A 56 -5.18 9.82 5.39
CA MET A 56 -6.21 8.79 5.33
C MET A 56 -7.59 9.45 5.43
N ALA A 57 -8.52 9.10 4.54
CA ALA A 57 -9.93 9.30 4.77
C ALA A 57 -10.46 8.11 5.57
N VAL A 58 -11.22 8.37 6.62
CA VAL A 58 -11.69 7.37 7.57
C VAL A 58 -13.18 7.48 7.82
N THR A 59 -13.81 6.35 8.15
CA THR A 59 -15.19 6.31 8.63
C THR A 59 -15.38 5.17 9.63
N THR A 60 -16.24 5.38 10.62
CA THR A 60 -16.66 4.30 11.52
C THR A 60 -17.64 3.38 10.80
N MET A 61 -17.40 2.08 10.86
CA MET A 61 -18.31 1.08 10.28
C MET A 61 -19.47 0.81 11.25
N GLN A 62 -20.68 1.21 10.85
CA GLN A 62 -21.90 0.91 11.57
C GLN A 62 -22.67 -0.19 10.83
N GLY A 63 -22.40 -1.46 11.18
CA GLY A 63 -23.09 -2.59 10.54
C GLY A 63 -22.16 -3.41 9.61
N SER A 64 -22.38 -3.37 8.29
CA SER A 64 -21.60 -4.17 7.34
C SER A 64 -20.39 -3.40 6.77
N ASP A 65 -19.34 -4.14 6.37
CA ASP A 65 -18.16 -3.58 5.69
C ASP A 65 -18.54 -2.77 4.44
N GLY A 66 -19.64 -3.14 3.77
CA GLY A 66 -20.15 -2.44 2.59
C GLY A 66 -20.63 -1.02 2.86
N ASP A 67 -21.02 -0.70 4.07
CA ASP A 67 -21.46 0.66 4.42
C ASP A 67 -20.28 1.62 4.54
N GLY A 68 -19.22 1.23 5.24
CA GLY A 68 -17.99 2.03 5.32
C GLY A 68 -17.38 2.29 3.96
N PHE A 69 -17.31 1.25 3.11
CA PHE A 69 -16.80 1.39 1.75
C PHE A 69 -17.64 2.39 0.93
N ARG A 70 -18.97 2.33 1.01
CA ARG A 70 -19.88 3.23 0.26
C ARG A 70 -19.70 4.69 0.68
N VAL A 71 -19.51 4.94 1.98
CA VAL A 71 -19.27 6.29 2.53
C VAL A 71 -17.98 6.87 1.95
N LEU A 72 -16.86 6.16 2.06
CA LEU A 72 -15.57 6.65 1.56
C LEU A 72 -15.51 6.71 0.03
N ALA A 73 -16.11 5.74 -0.67
CA ALA A 73 -16.23 5.76 -2.12
C ALA A 73 -17.09 6.94 -2.59
N GLY A 74 -18.18 7.24 -1.91
CA GLY A 74 -19.00 8.43 -2.18
C GLY A 74 -18.16 9.69 -2.17
N TYR A 75 -17.32 9.89 -1.15
CA TYR A 75 -16.44 11.03 -1.04
C TYR A 75 -15.47 11.16 -2.23
N ILE A 76 -14.75 10.10 -2.56
CA ILE A 76 -13.75 10.16 -3.64
C ILE A 76 -14.37 10.25 -5.04
N PHE A 77 -15.64 9.86 -5.21
CA PHE A 77 -16.34 9.96 -6.50
C PHE A 77 -17.13 11.27 -6.67
N GLY A 78 -16.87 12.27 -5.82
CA GLY A 78 -17.42 13.62 -5.96
C GLY A 78 -18.43 14.02 -4.90
N GLY A 79 -18.66 13.19 -3.85
CA GLY A 79 -19.46 13.54 -2.68
C GLY A 79 -18.72 14.49 -1.74
N ASN A 80 -18.32 15.65 -2.27
CA ASN A 80 -17.60 16.69 -1.56
C ASN A 80 -17.97 18.08 -2.11
N ALA A 81 -17.74 19.12 -1.34
CA ALA A 81 -18.17 20.48 -1.60
C ALA A 81 -17.75 21.06 -2.97
N THR A 82 -16.78 20.46 -3.64
CA THR A 82 -16.28 20.89 -4.96
C THR A 82 -16.64 19.92 -6.08
N GLU A 83 -17.37 18.83 -5.79
CA GLU A 83 -17.68 17.73 -6.71
C GLU A 83 -16.42 17.13 -7.36
N GLN A 84 -15.28 17.27 -6.69
CA GLN A 84 -13.98 16.81 -7.20
C GLN A 84 -13.87 15.29 -7.11
N LYS A 85 -13.47 14.66 -8.21
CA LYS A 85 -13.12 13.24 -8.21
C LYS A 85 -11.67 13.07 -7.79
N ILE A 86 -11.46 12.24 -6.77
CA ILE A 86 -10.16 11.85 -6.24
C ILE A 86 -9.86 10.43 -6.73
N ALA A 87 -8.62 10.17 -7.14
CA ALA A 87 -8.24 8.86 -7.63
C ALA A 87 -8.35 7.79 -6.54
N MET A 88 -8.84 6.59 -6.90
CA MET A 88 -8.86 5.44 -5.99
C MET A 88 -7.44 4.96 -5.73
N THR A 89 -7.13 4.66 -4.48
CA THR A 89 -5.87 4.07 -4.04
C THR A 89 -6.08 2.66 -3.48
N ALA A 90 -5.03 1.93 -3.21
CA ALA A 90 -5.05 0.67 -2.49
C ALA A 90 -4.04 0.73 -1.32
N PRO A 91 -4.28 -0.01 -0.25
CA PRO A 91 -5.41 -0.90 0.02
C PRO A 91 -6.64 -0.20 0.60
N VAL A 92 -7.77 -0.91 0.60
CA VAL A 92 -8.86 -0.66 1.55
C VAL A 92 -8.44 -1.24 2.89
N GLN A 93 -8.33 -0.39 3.90
CA GLN A 93 -7.90 -0.76 5.25
C GLN A 93 -9.10 -0.87 6.19
N GLN A 94 -9.12 -1.92 7.02
CA GLN A 94 -10.13 -2.13 8.06
C GLN A 94 -9.44 -2.40 9.40
N SER A 95 -9.94 -1.82 10.50
CA SER A 95 -9.47 -2.16 11.84
C SER A 95 -9.90 -3.59 12.19
N MET A 96 -9.02 -4.35 12.86
CA MET A 96 -9.31 -5.71 13.34
C MET A 96 -9.55 -5.75 14.85
N ALA A 97 -9.38 -4.62 15.54
CA ALA A 97 -9.58 -4.50 16.99
C ALA A 97 -9.94 -3.04 17.32
N GLY A 98 -10.56 -2.84 18.48
CA GLY A 98 -11.03 -1.53 18.91
C GLY A 98 -12.29 -1.07 18.17
N GLU A 99 -12.35 0.20 17.82
CA GLU A 99 -13.47 0.75 17.05
C GLU A 99 -13.42 0.23 15.60
N ALA A 100 -14.57 -0.19 15.09
CA ALA A 100 -14.69 -0.69 13.73
C ALA A 100 -14.55 0.47 12.74
N GLU A 101 -13.37 0.65 12.18
CA GLU A 101 -13.01 1.73 11.26
C GLU A 101 -12.61 1.18 9.90
N MET A 102 -13.03 1.87 8.85
CA MET A 102 -12.51 1.70 7.48
C MET A 102 -11.74 2.94 7.07
N ALA A 103 -10.67 2.76 6.30
CA ALA A 103 -9.84 3.85 5.82
C ALA A 103 -9.40 3.65 4.36
N PHE A 104 -9.37 4.76 3.61
CA PHE A 104 -8.71 4.85 2.31
C PHE A 104 -7.51 5.77 2.42
N MET A 105 -6.38 5.39 1.86
CA MET A 105 -5.27 6.30 1.68
C MET A 105 -5.66 7.39 0.67
N MET A 106 -5.34 8.64 0.93
CA MET A 106 -5.46 9.68 -0.07
C MET A 106 -4.23 9.68 -0.98
N PRO A 107 -4.38 9.99 -2.29
CA PRO A 107 -3.24 10.13 -3.20
C PRO A 107 -2.18 11.07 -2.62
N ALA A 108 -0.90 10.75 -2.84
CA ALA A 108 0.23 11.49 -2.25
C ALA A 108 0.31 12.97 -2.66
N GLU A 109 -0.39 13.33 -3.74
CA GLU A 109 -0.51 14.72 -4.19
C GLU A 109 -1.34 15.61 -3.26
N TYR A 110 -2.16 15.02 -2.34
CA TYR A 110 -3.02 15.77 -1.42
C TYR A 110 -2.39 15.87 -0.04
N ALA A 111 -2.15 17.10 0.41
CA ALA A 111 -2.01 17.35 1.84
C ALA A 111 -3.41 17.46 2.50
N LEU A 112 -3.50 17.24 3.81
CA LEU A 112 -4.77 17.28 4.54
C LEU A 112 -5.58 18.57 4.29
N LYS A 113 -4.90 19.71 4.22
CA LYS A 113 -5.51 21.03 3.99
C LYS A 113 -6.07 21.23 2.57
N ASP A 114 -5.64 20.41 1.61
CA ASP A 114 -6.00 20.52 0.19
C ASP A 114 -7.17 19.59 -0.17
N LEU A 115 -7.61 18.74 0.76
CA LEU A 115 -8.75 17.86 0.58
C LEU A 115 -10.06 18.65 0.65
N PRO A 116 -11.00 18.46 -0.30
CA PRO A 116 -12.29 19.11 -0.26
C PRO A 116 -13.13 18.62 0.94
N THR A 117 -13.97 19.49 1.48
CA THR A 117 -14.88 19.15 2.58
C THR A 117 -15.85 18.06 2.14
N PRO A 118 -15.99 16.93 2.89
CA PRO A 118 -16.96 15.91 2.58
C PRO A 118 -18.41 16.40 2.71
N ASP A 119 -19.31 15.91 1.85
CA ASP A 119 -20.75 16.13 2.00
C ASP A 119 -21.36 15.22 3.07
N ASP A 120 -20.77 14.06 3.31
CA ASP A 120 -21.16 13.11 4.33
C ASP A 120 -20.31 13.31 5.59
N GLU A 121 -20.95 13.73 6.69
CA GLU A 121 -20.31 14.02 7.99
C GLU A 121 -19.60 12.79 8.62
N ARG A 122 -19.89 11.58 8.14
CA ARG A 122 -19.22 10.36 8.59
C ARG A 122 -17.79 10.22 8.05
N VAL A 123 -17.42 10.99 7.04
CA VAL A 123 -16.05 11.00 6.50
C VAL A 123 -15.19 11.93 7.34
N GLY A 124 -14.18 11.37 7.98
CA GLY A 124 -13.13 12.10 8.68
C GLY A 124 -11.78 11.95 7.99
N PHE A 125 -10.79 12.68 8.46
CA PHE A 125 -9.40 12.58 7.97
C PHE A 125 -8.43 12.40 9.11
N LYS A 126 -7.35 11.63 8.83
CA LYS A 126 -6.24 11.43 9.75
C LYS A 126 -4.91 11.59 9.01
N GLU A 127 -3.94 12.23 9.65
CA GLU A 127 -2.55 12.12 9.23
C GLU A 127 -1.94 10.89 9.91
N ALA A 128 -1.49 9.91 9.11
CA ALA A 128 -0.70 8.80 9.59
C ALA A 128 0.78 9.18 9.47
N PRO A 129 1.51 9.37 10.59
CA PRO A 129 2.94 9.66 10.56
C PRO A 129 3.73 8.48 9.99
N ALA A 130 5.01 8.66 9.72
CA ALA A 130 5.89 7.54 9.41
C ALA A 130 5.91 6.55 10.59
N TYR A 131 5.83 5.25 10.29
CA TYR A 131 5.85 4.20 11.30
C TYR A 131 6.48 2.92 10.76
N THR A 132 6.88 2.05 11.68
CA THR A 132 7.33 0.71 11.34
C THR A 132 6.25 -0.31 11.68
N ALA A 133 6.05 -1.28 10.79
CA ALA A 133 5.06 -2.32 10.99
C ALA A 133 5.60 -3.69 10.59
N ALA A 134 5.06 -4.71 11.24
CA ALA A 134 5.13 -6.08 10.78
C ALA A 134 3.93 -6.37 9.88
N VAL A 135 4.18 -7.10 8.81
CA VAL A 135 3.21 -7.42 7.77
C VAL A 135 3.26 -8.91 7.48
N ILE A 136 2.10 -9.56 7.41
CA ILE A 136 1.95 -10.89 6.83
C ILE A 136 1.05 -10.82 5.62
N GLN A 137 1.51 -11.36 4.48
CA GLN A 137 0.76 -11.39 3.24
C GLN A 137 0.07 -12.73 3.03
N PHE A 138 -1.15 -12.71 2.47
CA PHE A 138 -1.89 -13.91 2.10
C PHE A 138 -2.81 -13.68 0.91
N SER A 139 -3.17 -14.77 0.21
CA SER A 139 -4.11 -14.76 -0.90
C SER A 139 -5.48 -15.33 -0.49
N GLY A 140 -6.46 -15.23 -1.37
CA GLY A 140 -7.81 -15.78 -1.17
C GLY A 140 -8.81 -14.74 -0.66
N TRP A 141 -9.95 -15.24 -0.15
CA TRP A 141 -10.98 -14.40 0.45
C TRP A 141 -10.54 -13.94 1.85
N ALA A 142 -10.60 -12.64 2.11
CA ALA A 142 -10.28 -12.06 3.40
C ALA A 142 -11.50 -12.10 4.34
N SER A 143 -12.00 -13.31 4.64
CA SER A 143 -13.03 -13.47 5.67
C SER A 143 -12.47 -13.16 7.06
N ALA A 144 -13.34 -12.82 8.02
CA ALA A 144 -12.96 -12.53 9.41
C ALA A 144 -12.12 -13.66 10.02
N ASN A 145 -12.54 -14.92 9.86
CA ASN A 145 -11.81 -16.07 10.38
C ASN A 145 -10.42 -16.20 9.78
N ARG A 146 -10.30 -16.00 8.45
CA ARG A 146 -9.02 -16.11 7.77
C ARG A 146 -8.08 -14.95 8.11
N ALA A 147 -8.62 -13.75 8.27
CA ALA A 147 -7.86 -12.61 8.76
C ALA A 147 -7.35 -12.84 10.18
N ASP A 148 -8.19 -13.41 11.06
CA ASP A 148 -7.77 -13.77 12.43
C ASP A 148 -6.71 -14.86 12.44
N GLU A 149 -6.84 -15.92 11.64
CA GLU A 149 -5.80 -16.97 11.51
C GLU A 149 -4.43 -16.37 11.15
N HIS A 150 -4.37 -15.47 10.15
CA HIS A 150 -3.12 -14.81 9.76
C HIS A 150 -2.63 -13.83 10.83
N TRP A 151 -3.54 -13.13 11.51
CA TRP A 151 -3.17 -12.30 12.64
C TRP A 151 -2.54 -13.12 13.78
N GLN A 152 -3.12 -14.26 14.16
CA GLN A 152 -2.54 -15.12 15.19
C GLN A 152 -1.17 -15.66 14.79
N ARG A 153 -0.97 -16.03 13.52
CA ARG A 153 0.36 -16.43 13.01
C ARG A 153 1.37 -15.30 13.14
N LEU A 154 1.02 -14.08 12.68
CA LEU A 154 1.90 -12.92 12.80
C LEU A 154 2.22 -12.62 14.26
N ARG A 155 1.22 -12.63 15.12
CA ARG A 155 1.39 -12.39 16.56
C ARG A 155 2.32 -13.41 17.22
N GLN A 156 2.15 -14.71 16.95
CA GLN A 156 3.03 -15.75 17.47
C GLN A 156 4.47 -15.57 16.99
N PHE A 157 4.65 -15.23 15.72
CA PHE A 157 5.96 -14.90 15.14
C PHE A 157 6.62 -13.72 15.88
N LEU A 158 5.90 -12.64 16.10
CA LEU A 158 6.43 -11.46 16.78
C LEU A 158 6.84 -11.76 18.23
N ILE A 159 6.07 -12.60 18.93
CA ILE A 159 6.42 -13.06 20.26
C ILE A 159 7.73 -13.90 20.24
N ALA A 160 7.84 -14.83 19.28
CA ALA A 160 9.04 -15.66 19.14
C ALA A 160 10.30 -14.86 18.81
N GLU A 161 10.16 -13.82 17.99
CA GLU A 161 11.25 -12.89 17.59
C GLU A 161 11.46 -11.77 18.62
N GLN A 162 10.70 -11.74 19.73
CA GLN A 162 10.78 -10.71 20.76
C GLN A 162 10.54 -9.27 20.23
N ILE A 163 9.59 -9.14 19.32
CA ILE A 163 9.20 -7.87 18.71
C ILE A 163 7.93 -7.34 19.37
N ASP A 164 8.03 -6.15 19.97
CA ASP A 164 6.92 -5.52 20.66
C ASP A 164 5.91 -4.90 19.71
N ILE A 165 4.63 -5.23 19.91
CA ILE A 165 3.51 -4.63 19.19
C ILE A 165 3.23 -3.24 19.77
N ALA A 166 3.14 -2.23 18.89
CA ALA A 166 2.94 -0.82 19.28
C ALA A 166 1.54 -0.27 18.90
N GLY A 167 0.70 -1.06 18.25
CA GLY A 167 -0.63 -0.61 17.82
C GLY A 167 -1.59 -1.73 17.51
N GLN A 168 -2.75 -1.39 16.95
CA GLN A 168 -3.78 -2.35 16.59
C GLN A 168 -3.54 -2.94 15.19
N PRO A 169 -3.86 -4.23 14.96
CA PRO A 169 -3.77 -4.84 13.65
C PRO A 169 -4.85 -4.31 12.70
N THR A 170 -4.52 -4.23 11.42
CA THR A 170 -5.44 -3.88 10.35
C THR A 170 -5.42 -4.92 9.24
N LEU A 171 -6.59 -5.21 8.67
CA LEU A 171 -6.73 -5.96 7.43
C LEU A 171 -6.67 -4.98 6.26
N ASN A 172 -5.83 -5.29 5.27
CA ASN A 172 -5.57 -4.44 4.11
C ASN A 172 -5.81 -5.24 2.84
N GLN A 173 -6.80 -4.83 2.03
CA GLN A 173 -7.23 -5.50 0.81
C GLN A 173 -6.85 -4.67 -0.42
N TYR A 174 -6.01 -5.22 -1.29
CA TYR A 174 -5.40 -4.50 -2.42
C TYR A 174 -6.15 -4.67 -3.73
N ASN A 175 -7.00 -5.66 -3.84
CA ASN A 175 -7.61 -6.03 -5.11
C ASN A 175 -9.12 -5.80 -5.14
N PRO A 176 -9.68 -5.41 -6.29
CA PRO A 176 -11.11 -5.29 -6.46
C PRO A 176 -11.84 -6.64 -6.27
N PRO A 177 -13.16 -6.62 -5.94
CA PRO A 177 -13.92 -7.81 -5.57
C PRO A 177 -14.03 -8.87 -6.67
N TRP A 178 -13.89 -8.50 -7.93
CA TRP A 178 -13.90 -9.43 -9.09
C TRP A 178 -12.57 -10.14 -9.34
N THR A 179 -11.50 -9.80 -8.62
CA THR A 179 -10.21 -10.50 -8.74
C THR A 179 -10.35 -11.94 -8.25
N LEU A 180 -9.82 -12.90 -9.02
CA LEU A 180 -9.83 -14.31 -8.65
C LEU A 180 -9.16 -14.52 -7.29
N PRO A 181 -9.71 -15.36 -6.40
CA PRO A 181 -9.24 -15.46 -5.01
C PRO A 181 -7.74 -15.72 -4.88
N PHE A 182 -7.18 -16.61 -5.69
CA PHE A 182 -5.74 -16.97 -5.62
C PHE A 182 -4.80 -15.85 -6.12
N LEU A 183 -5.33 -14.83 -6.82
CA LEU A 183 -4.58 -13.65 -7.27
C LEU A 183 -4.73 -12.46 -6.31
N ARG A 184 -5.56 -12.59 -5.28
CA ARG A 184 -5.76 -11.50 -4.31
C ARG A 184 -4.56 -11.35 -3.40
N ARG A 185 -4.16 -10.11 -3.17
CA ARG A 185 -3.23 -9.72 -2.13
C ARG A 185 -3.99 -9.13 -0.97
N ASN A 186 -3.90 -9.77 0.19
CA ASN A 186 -4.38 -9.27 1.47
C ASN A 186 -3.20 -9.23 2.43
N GLU A 187 -3.20 -8.30 3.34
CA GLU A 187 -2.14 -8.15 4.34
C GLU A 187 -2.76 -7.86 5.71
N ILE A 188 -2.23 -8.49 6.75
CA ILE A 188 -2.40 -8.01 8.11
C ILE A 188 -1.18 -7.16 8.43
N ILE A 189 -1.43 -5.92 8.83
CA ILE A 189 -0.39 -4.94 9.17
C ILE A 189 -0.58 -4.54 10.63
N VAL A 190 0.49 -4.62 11.42
CA VAL A 190 0.48 -4.19 12.82
C VAL A 190 1.67 -3.29 13.10
N PRO A 191 1.48 -2.09 13.67
CA PRO A 191 2.56 -1.24 14.12
C PRO A 191 3.40 -1.93 15.19
N ILE A 192 4.73 -1.80 15.10
CA ILE A 192 5.68 -2.38 16.07
C ILE A 192 6.60 -1.30 16.64
N ALA A 193 7.08 -1.53 17.86
CA ALA A 193 8.17 -0.74 18.41
C ALA A 193 9.49 -1.21 17.82
N LEU A 194 10.28 -0.27 17.28
CA LEU A 194 11.61 -0.57 16.76
C LEU A 194 12.59 -0.74 17.93
N SER A 195 13.18 -1.93 18.06
CA SER A 195 14.45 -2.08 18.77
C SER A 195 15.60 -2.12 17.77
N GLU A 196 16.77 -1.57 18.14
CA GLU A 196 17.98 -1.63 17.29
C GLU A 196 18.40 -3.07 16.93
N ALA A 197 18.04 -4.03 17.77
CA ALA A 197 18.29 -5.45 17.55
C ALA A 197 17.61 -6.00 16.28
N ILE A 198 16.42 -5.48 15.94
CA ILE A 198 15.69 -5.88 14.73
C ILE A 198 16.38 -5.37 13.46
N LEU A 199 17.03 -4.22 13.54
CA LEU A 199 17.69 -3.54 12.41
C LEU A 199 19.09 -4.11 12.13
N SER A 200 19.78 -4.58 13.17
CA SER A 200 21.16 -5.07 13.06
C SER A 200 21.28 -6.52 12.61
N GLY A 201 20.17 -7.25 12.42
CA GLY A 201 20.20 -8.67 12.06
C GLY A 201 20.76 -9.58 13.16
N SER A 202 20.97 -9.04 14.39
CA SER A 202 21.58 -9.73 15.53
C SER A 202 20.58 -10.57 16.35
N ALA A 203 19.40 -10.88 15.82
CA ALA A 203 18.49 -11.79 16.48
C ALA A 203 18.88 -13.23 16.18
N GLY A 204 19.59 -13.85 17.14
CA GLY A 204 19.63 -15.25 17.45
C GLY A 204 19.75 -16.26 16.32
N GLY A 205 20.96 -16.42 15.78
CA GLY A 205 21.35 -17.74 15.28
C GLY A 205 21.38 -18.73 16.46
N ARG A 206 20.41 -19.62 16.53
CA ARG A 206 20.52 -20.92 17.20
C ARG A 206 19.81 -21.96 16.36
#